data_d312c34f617e15316f2b13a6bb243334
#
_entry.id   d312c34f617e15316f2b13a6bb243334
#
_cell.length_a   1.000
_cell.length_b   1.000
_cell.length_c   1.000
_cell.angle_alpha   90.00
_cell.angle_beta   90.00
_cell.angle_gamma   90.00
#
_symmetry.space_group_name_H-M   'P 1'
#
loop_
_entity.id
_entity.type
_entity.pdbx_description
1 polymer ?
#
loop_
_entity_poly.entity_id
_entity_poly.type
_entity_poly.pdbx_seq_one_letter_code
_entity_poly.pdbx_strand_id
1 'polypeptide(L)'
;MIGISADFDPVHLGHVDLIQKAREVADKKGEEVLIYLNKGYSANHAPFFVSFEARSRMALEAGADRIVPIEGLHHRLTMAYTVPIRIALMIQDGVTDYVDAAEVDPARIKKYAAGFIKRGIFSGIPRSLPNRNVIRWYAVNEFLYQRFKRKMEFHFIPEGKVNGEKISGRQIRREIIENNLQIPGNVVKLLPDSTVQILEEEIQQGNIPGHRNLEVLLKRLNTAPKHQLLNIAHLNAAAVEHIIQGRWYQAENQVWASLRQADYGPVLSRLALSCVEEDVTRREIYELIMDYERQGIIPPDQTMERVIERAWYVASMVDKGLTGSEAHEKFRKGSRTTDKSPYSFDAGLHLRSFELESLKEGMDAHLYVDKRGVLACELKPPGRKVKSPLKLTGKMATYLRLLIDSQVIPLQGELLKQKRGWRIRLKLG
;
A
#
# COMPACT_ATOMS: atom_id res chain seq x y z
N MET A 1 18.24 -16.96 11.57
CA MET A 1 17.53 -15.94 12.39
C MET A 1 16.03 -16.14 12.31
N ILE A 2 15.31 -15.79 13.35
CA ILE A 2 13.86 -15.95 13.45
C ILE A 2 13.21 -14.56 13.29
N GLY A 3 12.27 -14.43 12.38
CA GLY A 3 11.63 -13.13 12.06
C GLY A 3 10.20 -13.03 12.55
N ILE A 4 9.83 -11.87 13.02
CA ILE A 4 8.44 -11.45 13.28
C ILE A 4 8.20 -10.11 12.58
N SER A 5 7.06 -9.91 11.93
CA SER A 5 6.64 -8.62 11.40
C SER A 5 5.40 -8.13 12.13
N ALA A 6 5.53 -7.09 12.90
CA ALA A 6 4.44 -6.56 13.72
C ALA A 6 4.51 -5.03 13.85
N ASP A 7 3.41 -4.43 14.29
CA ASP A 7 3.33 -3.00 14.61
C ASP A 7 3.53 -2.71 16.11
N PHE A 8 3.17 -3.65 16.98
CA PHE A 8 3.35 -3.60 18.45
C PHE A 8 2.90 -2.28 19.10
N ASP A 9 1.68 -1.89 18.86
CA ASP A 9 1.14 -0.60 19.28
C ASP A 9 -0.05 -0.71 20.25
N PRO A 10 0.21 -0.96 21.56
CA PRO A 10 1.46 -1.38 22.22
C PRO A 10 1.71 -2.91 22.17
N VAL A 11 2.84 -3.36 22.71
CA VAL A 11 3.06 -4.80 23.01
C VAL A 11 2.07 -5.25 24.08
N HIS A 12 1.40 -6.36 23.86
CA HIS A 12 0.45 -6.99 24.81
C HIS A 12 0.76 -8.48 24.96
N LEU A 13 0.12 -9.16 25.91
CA LEU A 13 0.43 -10.57 26.23
C LEU A 13 0.39 -11.49 25.01
N GLY A 14 -0.54 -11.30 24.06
CA GLY A 14 -0.54 -12.09 22.84
C GLY A 14 0.67 -11.82 21.92
N HIS A 15 1.32 -10.65 22.02
CA HIS A 15 2.59 -10.39 21.35
C HIS A 15 3.77 -11.03 22.11
N VAL A 16 3.68 -11.09 23.44
CA VAL A 16 4.67 -11.83 24.27
C VAL A 16 4.68 -13.29 23.87
N ASP A 17 3.51 -13.94 23.79
CA ASP A 17 3.41 -15.35 23.34
C ASP A 17 4.07 -15.55 21.97
N LEU A 18 3.90 -14.58 21.06
CA LEU A 18 4.50 -14.60 19.72
C LEU A 18 6.04 -14.53 19.78
N ILE A 19 6.58 -13.60 20.60
CA ILE A 19 8.02 -13.43 20.80
C ILE A 19 8.61 -14.64 21.52
N GLN A 20 7.94 -15.17 22.54
CA GLN A 20 8.37 -16.38 23.25
C GLN A 20 8.45 -17.59 22.32
N LYS A 21 7.47 -17.74 21.42
CA LYS A 21 7.52 -18.80 20.41
C LYS A 21 8.72 -18.64 19.47
N ALA A 22 9.01 -17.42 19.06
CA ALA A 22 10.20 -17.15 18.26
C ALA A 22 11.47 -17.46 19.04
N ARG A 23 11.52 -17.14 20.35
CA ARG A 23 12.64 -17.46 21.25
C ARG A 23 12.84 -18.98 21.38
N GLU A 24 11.78 -19.75 21.56
CA GLU A 24 11.86 -21.22 21.60
C GLU A 24 12.49 -21.82 20.32
N VAL A 25 12.20 -21.23 19.16
CA VAL A 25 12.78 -21.67 17.88
C VAL A 25 14.24 -21.22 17.78
N ALA A 26 14.52 -19.98 18.17
CA ALA A 26 15.85 -19.38 18.16
C ALA A 26 16.83 -20.13 19.06
N ASP A 27 16.44 -20.42 20.30
CA ASP A 27 17.29 -21.13 21.29
C ASP A 27 17.69 -22.53 20.81
N LYS A 28 16.77 -23.25 20.14
CA LYS A 28 17.08 -24.59 19.57
C LYS A 28 18.11 -24.52 18.44
N LYS A 29 18.24 -23.36 17.77
CA LYS A 29 19.11 -23.16 16.62
C LYS A 29 20.35 -22.33 16.95
N GLY A 30 20.42 -21.73 18.15
CA GLY A 30 21.47 -20.77 18.50
C GLY A 30 21.39 -19.48 17.69
N GLU A 31 20.17 -19.00 17.38
CA GLU A 31 19.91 -17.87 16.51
C GLU A 31 19.20 -16.71 17.23
N GLU A 32 19.14 -15.53 16.58
CA GLU A 32 18.50 -14.31 17.09
C GLU A 32 17.03 -14.22 16.69
N VAL A 33 16.23 -13.53 17.51
CA VAL A 33 14.85 -13.10 17.21
C VAL A 33 14.84 -11.65 16.73
N LEU A 34 14.43 -11.44 15.50
CA LEU A 34 14.35 -10.15 14.82
C LEU A 34 12.90 -9.67 14.69
N ILE A 35 12.64 -8.43 15.11
CA ILE A 35 11.34 -7.81 14.93
C ILE A 35 11.42 -6.77 13.82
N TYR A 36 10.71 -6.98 12.71
CA TYR A 36 10.52 -6.02 11.63
C TYR A 36 9.39 -5.06 11.98
N LEU A 37 9.74 -3.86 12.44
CA LEU A 37 8.84 -2.89 13.05
C LEU A 37 8.73 -1.62 12.20
N ASN A 38 7.50 -1.17 11.91
CA ASN A 38 7.31 0.07 11.18
C ASN A 38 7.79 1.28 12.01
N LYS A 39 8.66 2.12 11.43
CA LYS A 39 9.13 3.34 12.07
C LYS A 39 8.21 4.54 11.80
N GLY A 40 7.60 4.61 10.62
CA GLY A 40 6.65 5.67 10.25
C GLY A 40 5.21 5.15 10.14
N TYR A 41 4.33 5.98 9.61
CA TYR A 41 2.91 5.65 9.43
C TYR A 41 2.70 4.41 8.57
N SER A 42 1.77 3.56 8.95
CA SER A 42 1.42 2.36 8.22
C SER A 42 -0.04 2.35 7.76
N ALA A 43 -0.41 1.38 6.95
CA ALA A 43 -1.80 1.16 6.56
C ALA A 43 -2.75 0.92 7.74
N ASN A 44 -2.24 0.41 8.86
CA ASN A 44 -3.02 0.12 10.07
C ASN A 44 -2.95 1.26 11.09
N HIS A 45 -1.83 1.98 11.15
CA HIS A 45 -1.54 3.01 12.13
C HIS A 45 -1.01 4.28 11.43
N ALA A 46 -1.74 5.37 11.56
CA ALA A 46 -1.35 6.67 11.06
C ALA A 46 -2.15 7.77 11.78
N PRO A 47 -1.66 8.28 12.90
CA PRO A 47 -0.39 7.94 13.58
C PRO A 47 -0.42 6.62 14.36
N PHE A 48 0.74 6.18 14.81
CA PHE A 48 0.85 5.20 15.90
C PHE A 48 0.46 5.83 17.22
N PHE A 49 -0.07 5.03 18.14
CA PHE A 49 -0.40 5.49 19.50
C PHE A 49 0.86 5.71 20.31
N VAL A 50 1.83 4.81 20.17
CA VAL A 50 3.11 4.81 20.88
C VAL A 50 4.26 5.11 19.90
N SER A 51 5.29 5.83 20.33
CA SER A 51 6.47 6.14 19.54
C SER A 51 7.20 4.87 19.03
N PHE A 52 8.00 4.99 17.98
CA PHE A 52 8.81 3.86 17.48
C PHE A 52 9.81 3.40 18.55
N GLU A 53 10.44 4.32 19.25
CA GLU A 53 11.42 4.08 20.29
C GLU A 53 10.81 3.31 21.45
N ALA A 54 9.64 3.71 21.93
CA ALA A 54 8.93 3.02 23.01
C ALA A 54 8.44 1.62 22.59
N ARG A 55 7.90 1.47 21.37
CA ARG A 55 7.52 0.15 20.83
C ARG A 55 8.73 -0.78 20.68
N SER A 56 9.89 -0.22 20.29
CA SER A 56 11.14 -0.99 20.21
C SER A 56 11.60 -1.46 21.59
N ARG A 57 11.57 -0.58 22.61
CA ARG A 57 11.86 -0.96 24.01
C ARG A 57 10.93 -2.08 24.50
N MET A 58 9.62 -1.93 24.31
CA MET A 58 8.64 -2.94 24.68
C MET A 58 8.93 -4.31 24.04
N ALA A 59 9.34 -4.34 22.77
CA ALA A 59 9.64 -5.58 22.06
C ALA A 59 10.95 -6.23 22.56
N LEU A 60 11.98 -5.44 22.86
CA LEU A 60 13.23 -5.92 23.45
C LEU A 60 13.01 -6.47 24.86
N GLU A 61 12.25 -5.77 25.71
CA GLU A 61 11.87 -6.23 27.05
C GLU A 61 11.02 -7.52 27.00
N ALA A 62 10.25 -7.72 25.94
CA ALA A 62 9.47 -8.94 25.72
C ALA A 62 10.32 -10.12 25.22
N GLY A 63 11.63 -9.94 24.98
CA GLY A 63 12.57 -11.01 24.61
C GLY A 63 13.01 -11.05 23.16
N ALA A 64 12.80 -9.99 22.38
CA ALA A 64 13.45 -9.83 21.08
C ALA A 64 14.93 -9.47 21.25
N ASP A 65 15.80 -9.92 20.33
CA ASP A 65 17.22 -9.56 20.35
C ASP A 65 17.49 -8.27 19.59
N ARG A 66 16.74 -8.05 18.50
CA ARG A 66 17.01 -6.92 17.61
C ARG A 66 15.76 -6.42 16.93
N ILE A 67 15.68 -5.09 16.79
CA ILE A 67 14.65 -4.41 16.01
C ILE A 67 15.21 -4.04 14.66
N VAL A 68 14.51 -4.41 13.58
CA VAL A 68 14.79 -4.01 12.20
C VAL A 68 13.75 -2.95 11.81
N PRO A 69 14.14 -1.67 11.73
CA PRO A 69 13.20 -0.61 11.38
C PRO A 69 12.78 -0.74 9.90
N ILE A 70 11.48 -0.65 9.65
CA ILE A 70 10.96 -0.47 8.30
C ILE A 70 10.72 1.02 8.11
N GLU A 71 11.56 1.64 7.27
CA GLU A 71 11.60 3.09 7.06
C GLU A 71 11.17 3.50 5.65
N GLY A 72 11.09 4.81 5.44
CA GLY A 72 10.86 5.42 4.14
C GLY A 72 9.48 5.10 3.56
N LEU A 73 9.43 4.82 2.27
CA LEU A 73 8.17 4.60 1.56
C LEU A 73 7.60 3.19 1.77
N HIS A 74 8.35 2.25 2.33
CA HIS A 74 7.96 0.85 2.47
C HIS A 74 6.68 0.66 3.31
N HIS A 75 6.44 1.52 4.28
CA HIS A 75 5.23 1.49 5.10
C HIS A 75 4.06 2.31 4.51
N ARG A 76 4.28 3.02 3.40
CA ARG A 76 3.23 3.72 2.63
C ARG A 76 2.54 2.84 1.57
N LEU A 77 2.82 1.55 1.58
CA LEU A 77 2.28 0.60 0.61
C LEU A 77 1.07 -0.15 1.17
N THR A 78 0.22 -0.60 0.28
CA THR A 78 -0.83 -1.57 0.64
C THR A 78 -0.22 -2.94 0.90
N MET A 79 -0.94 -3.81 1.63
CA MET A 79 -0.50 -5.19 1.94
C MET A 79 -0.11 -6.01 0.69
N ALA A 80 -0.63 -5.63 -0.47
CA ALA A 80 -0.29 -6.27 -1.74
C ALA A 80 1.20 -6.15 -2.08
N TYR A 81 1.81 -5.01 -1.73
CA TYR A 81 3.23 -4.73 -1.96
C TYR A 81 4.07 -4.87 -0.70
N THR A 82 3.52 -4.48 0.46
CA THR A 82 4.25 -4.59 1.73
C THR A 82 4.69 -6.01 2.02
N VAL A 83 3.83 -7.01 1.80
CA VAL A 83 4.12 -8.41 2.13
C VAL A 83 5.28 -8.97 1.30
N PRO A 84 5.28 -8.93 -0.05
CA PRO A 84 6.41 -9.46 -0.82
C PRO A 84 7.72 -8.73 -0.52
N ILE A 85 7.70 -7.42 -0.35
CA ILE A 85 8.89 -6.65 -0.02
C ILE A 85 9.45 -7.06 1.34
N ARG A 86 8.63 -7.17 2.37
CA ARG A 86 9.08 -7.57 3.72
C ARG A 86 9.63 -8.99 3.74
N ILE A 87 8.97 -9.93 3.08
CA ILE A 87 9.49 -11.31 2.97
C ILE A 87 10.84 -11.32 2.27
N ALA A 88 11.00 -10.55 1.20
CA ALA A 88 12.28 -10.44 0.50
C ALA A 88 13.38 -9.86 1.40
N LEU A 89 13.09 -8.79 2.16
CA LEU A 89 14.03 -8.21 3.12
C LEU A 89 14.41 -9.23 4.20
N MET A 90 13.46 -9.95 4.78
CA MET A 90 13.74 -11.00 5.76
C MET A 90 14.63 -12.10 5.20
N ILE A 91 14.36 -12.56 3.97
CA ILE A 91 15.18 -13.58 3.31
C ILE A 91 16.61 -13.05 3.04
N GLN A 92 16.75 -11.79 2.63
CA GLN A 92 18.04 -11.14 2.39
C GLN A 92 18.83 -10.98 3.69
N ASP A 93 18.16 -10.67 4.79
CA ASP A 93 18.77 -10.59 6.14
C ASP A 93 19.13 -11.97 6.71
N GLY A 94 18.78 -13.06 6.01
CA GLY A 94 19.10 -14.42 6.44
C GLY A 94 18.08 -15.02 7.41
N VAL A 95 16.85 -14.49 7.49
CA VAL A 95 15.77 -15.10 8.27
C VAL A 95 15.41 -16.45 7.68
N THR A 96 15.43 -17.48 8.51
CA THR A 96 15.11 -18.87 8.14
C THR A 96 13.73 -19.30 8.60
N ASP A 97 13.21 -18.64 9.62
CA ASP A 97 11.93 -18.97 10.26
C ASP A 97 11.11 -17.72 10.51
N TYR A 98 9.81 -17.82 10.32
CA TYR A 98 8.86 -16.73 10.55
C TYR A 98 7.75 -17.18 11.50
N VAL A 99 7.49 -16.40 12.54
CA VAL A 99 6.47 -16.71 13.54
C VAL A 99 5.29 -15.74 13.38
N ASP A 100 4.07 -16.29 13.34
CA ASP A 100 2.83 -15.51 13.24
C ASP A 100 1.69 -16.17 14.04
N ALA A 101 0.67 -15.39 14.35
CA ALA A 101 -0.51 -15.88 15.05
C ALA A 101 -1.64 -16.19 14.06
N ALA A 102 -2.33 -17.33 14.25
CA ALA A 102 -3.42 -17.75 13.38
C ALA A 102 -4.57 -18.37 14.17
N GLU A 103 -5.81 -18.06 13.79
CA GLU A 103 -7.03 -18.68 14.36
C GLU A 103 -7.31 -20.07 13.77
N VAL A 104 -6.82 -20.33 12.56
CA VAL A 104 -7.10 -21.57 11.83
C VAL A 104 -5.90 -22.49 11.79
N ASP A 105 -6.17 -23.77 11.67
CA ASP A 105 -5.19 -24.84 11.52
C ASP A 105 -4.17 -24.50 10.41
N PRO A 106 -2.86 -24.65 10.68
CA PRO A 106 -1.79 -24.47 9.69
C PRO A 106 -1.99 -25.24 8.38
N ALA A 107 -2.56 -26.44 8.43
CA ALA A 107 -2.85 -27.23 7.23
C ALA A 107 -3.88 -26.55 6.31
N ARG A 108 -4.88 -25.87 6.90
CA ARG A 108 -5.87 -25.08 6.13
C ARG A 108 -5.22 -23.85 5.49
N ILE A 109 -4.33 -23.16 6.22
CA ILE A 109 -3.57 -22.03 5.68
C ILE A 109 -2.77 -22.47 4.44
N LYS A 110 -1.99 -23.55 4.56
CA LYS A 110 -1.21 -24.14 3.47
C LYS A 110 -2.08 -24.52 2.28
N LYS A 111 -3.23 -25.15 2.53
CA LYS A 111 -4.21 -25.53 1.49
C LYS A 111 -4.76 -24.32 0.74
N TYR A 112 -5.18 -23.27 1.44
CA TYR A 112 -5.65 -22.03 0.82
C TYR A 112 -4.54 -21.35 0.03
N ALA A 113 -3.35 -21.21 0.61
CA ALA A 113 -2.19 -20.62 -0.05
C ALA A 113 -1.85 -21.35 -1.35
N ALA A 114 -1.79 -22.69 -1.36
CA ALA A 114 -1.55 -23.47 -2.57
C ALA A 114 -2.56 -23.17 -3.69
N GLY A 115 -3.83 -22.97 -3.35
CA GLY A 115 -4.87 -22.58 -4.31
C GLY A 115 -4.64 -21.18 -4.91
N PHE A 116 -4.10 -20.23 -4.14
CA PHE A 116 -3.75 -18.90 -4.63
C PHE A 116 -2.48 -18.91 -5.48
N ILE A 117 -1.46 -19.64 -5.05
CA ILE A 117 -0.20 -19.84 -5.80
C ILE A 117 -0.51 -20.43 -7.18
N LYS A 118 -1.29 -21.52 -7.24
CA LYS A 118 -1.68 -22.17 -8.50
C LYS A 118 -2.38 -21.23 -9.47
N ARG A 119 -3.17 -20.28 -8.97
CA ARG A 119 -3.88 -19.28 -9.78
C ARG A 119 -3.06 -18.02 -10.05
N GLY A 120 -1.88 -17.86 -9.46
CA GLY A 120 -1.08 -16.64 -9.54
C GLY A 120 -1.76 -15.41 -8.93
N ILE A 121 -2.55 -15.60 -7.85
CA ILE A 121 -3.33 -14.53 -7.21
C ILE A 121 -2.84 -14.33 -5.79
N PHE A 122 -2.24 -13.17 -5.50
CA PHE A 122 -1.68 -12.82 -4.19
C PHE A 122 -2.34 -11.57 -3.59
N SER A 123 -2.93 -10.72 -4.42
CA SER A 123 -3.60 -9.47 -3.99
C SER A 123 -5.09 -9.65 -3.67
N GLY A 124 -5.77 -10.48 -4.44
CA GLY A 124 -7.24 -10.65 -4.43
C GLY A 124 -7.77 -11.67 -3.43
N ILE A 125 -7.11 -11.92 -2.31
CA ILE A 125 -7.58 -12.88 -1.29
C ILE A 125 -8.89 -12.38 -0.68
N PRO A 126 -9.98 -13.18 -0.70
CA PRO A 126 -11.29 -12.76 -0.22
C PRO A 126 -11.29 -12.31 1.23
N ARG A 127 -12.05 -11.25 1.53
CA ARG A 127 -12.18 -10.71 2.90
C ARG A 127 -12.86 -11.68 3.86
N SER A 128 -13.69 -12.58 3.34
CA SER A 128 -14.39 -13.62 4.11
C SER A 128 -13.49 -14.77 4.57
N LEU A 129 -12.29 -14.90 4.03
CA LEU A 129 -11.36 -15.92 4.48
C LEU A 129 -10.72 -15.54 5.81
N PRO A 130 -10.77 -16.42 6.81
CA PRO A 130 -10.05 -16.21 8.07
C PRO A 130 -8.55 -16.19 7.82
N ASN A 131 -7.83 -15.39 8.61
CA ASN A 131 -6.37 -15.26 8.51
C ASN A 131 -5.84 -14.94 7.10
N ARG A 132 -6.62 -14.20 6.30
CA ARG A 132 -6.26 -13.89 4.89
C ARG A 132 -4.87 -13.25 4.74
N ASN A 133 -4.40 -12.51 5.75
CA ASN A 133 -3.07 -11.90 5.72
C ASN A 133 -1.99 -12.98 5.87
N VAL A 134 -2.16 -13.89 6.84
CA VAL A 134 -1.25 -15.03 7.06
C VAL A 134 -1.20 -15.93 5.81
N ILE A 135 -2.36 -16.19 5.19
CA ILE A 135 -2.43 -16.93 3.92
C ILE A 135 -1.61 -16.22 2.82
N ARG A 136 -1.70 -14.87 2.73
CA ARG A 136 -0.90 -14.09 1.78
C ARG A 136 0.59 -14.20 2.08
N TRP A 137 1.00 -14.02 3.33
CA TRP A 137 2.38 -14.16 3.74
C TRP A 137 2.95 -15.53 3.33
N TYR A 138 2.25 -16.58 3.67
CA TYR A 138 2.66 -17.94 3.32
C TYR A 138 2.73 -18.14 1.79
N ALA A 139 1.72 -17.70 1.04
CA ALA A 139 1.69 -17.84 -0.41
C ALA A 139 2.83 -17.07 -1.09
N VAL A 140 3.13 -15.85 -0.63
CA VAL A 140 4.24 -15.05 -1.16
C VAL A 140 5.59 -15.65 -0.81
N ASN A 141 5.75 -16.21 0.40
CA ASN A 141 6.97 -16.92 0.79
C ASN A 141 7.27 -18.09 -0.17
N GLU A 142 6.26 -18.90 -0.49
CA GLU A 142 6.41 -20.00 -1.47
C GLU A 142 6.69 -19.49 -2.88
N PHE A 143 6.11 -18.35 -3.29
CA PHE A 143 6.40 -17.71 -4.56
C PHE A 143 7.87 -17.23 -4.63
N LEU A 144 8.33 -16.52 -3.61
CA LEU A 144 9.70 -16.00 -3.58
C LEU A 144 10.76 -17.10 -3.43
N TYR A 145 10.41 -18.27 -2.91
CA TYR A 145 11.30 -19.43 -2.93
C TYR A 145 11.81 -19.78 -4.34
N GLN A 146 10.97 -19.60 -5.36
CA GLN A 146 11.38 -19.84 -6.75
C GLN A 146 12.53 -18.89 -7.16
N ARG A 147 12.51 -17.66 -6.62
CA ARG A 147 13.49 -16.60 -6.94
C ARG A 147 14.78 -16.73 -6.12
N PHE A 148 14.67 -16.86 -4.81
CA PHE A 148 15.82 -16.83 -3.90
C PHE A 148 16.38 -18.22 -3.58
N LYS A 149 15.67 -19.29 -3.93
CA LYS A 149 15.95 -20.67 -3.50
C LYS A 149 16.05 -20.82 -1.97
N ARG A 150 15.52 -19.84 -1.26
CA ARG A 150 15.38 -19.80 0.20
C ARG A 150 13.94 -19.47 0.52
N LYS A 151 13.39 -20.13 1.51
CA LYS A 151 12.07 -19.83 2.08
C LYS A 151 12.17 -19.89 3.59
N MET A 152 11.34 -19.11 4.24
CA MET A 152 11.19 -19.20 5.70
C MET A 152 10.27 -20.36 6.05
N GLU A 153 10.59 -21.08 7.11
CA GLU A 153 9.67 -22.00 7.76
C GLU A 153 8.68 -21.18 8.60
N PHE A 154 7.38 -21.47 8.45
CA PHE A 154 6.34 -20.74 9.16
C PHE A 154 5.89 -21.51 10.40
N HIS A 155 6.01 -20.88 11.54
CA HIS A 155 5.53 -21.36 12.84
C HIS A 155 4.30 -20.57 13.23
N PHE A 156 3.20 -21.26 13.50
CA PHE A 156 1.95 -20.62 13.86
C PHE A 156 1.61 -20.89 15.33
N ILE A 157 1.23 -19.84 16.05
CA ILE A 157 0.63 -19.95 17.38
C ILE A 157 -0.86 -19.59 17.32
N PRO A 158 -1.68 -20.08 18.24
CA PRO A 158 -3.03 -19.55 18.41
C PRO A 158 -3.01 -18.05 18.70
N GLU A 159 -4.03 -17.32 18.23
CA GLU A 159 -4.16 -15.90 18.61
C GLU A 159 -4.36 -15.79 20.13
N GLY A 160 -3.64 -14.86 20.77
CA GLY A 160 -3.66 -14.66 22.22
C GLY A 160 -5.07 -14.31 22.73
N LYS A 161 -5.50 -15.00 23.77
CA LYS A 161 -6.79 -14.78 24.44
C LYS A 161 -6.60 -14.68 25.95
N VAL A 162 -7.31 -13.75 26.58
CA VAL A 162 -7.43 -13.65 28.04
C VAL A 162 -8.89 -13.83 28.38
N ASN A 163 -9.20 -14.75 29.29
CA ASN A 163 -10.58 -15.11 29.64
C ASN A 163 -11.48 -15.50 28.46
N GLY A 164 -10.90 -16.10 27.41
CA GLY A 164 -11.62 -16.52 26.21
C GLY A 164 -11.81 -15.39 25.16
N GLU A 165 -11.52 -14.14 25.49
CA GLU A 165 -11.59 -12.99 24.58
C GLU A 165 -10.24 -12.72 23.92
N LYS A 166 -10.26 -12.34 22.64
CA LYS A 166 -9.07 -12.00 21.87
C LYS A 166 -8.48 -10.67 22.37
N ILE A 167 -7.18 -10.67 22.66
CA ILE A 167 -6.45 -9.44 22.99
C ILE A 167 -6.30 -8.59 21.73
N SER A 168 -6.65 -7.32 21.83
CA SER A 168 -6.58 -6.38 20.69
C SER A 168 -5.92 -5.06 21.08
N GLY A 169 -4.79 -4.74 20.45
CA GLY A 169 -4.13 -3.45 20.64
C GLY A 169 -5.05 -2.25 20.34
N ARG A 170 -6.01 -2.40 19.42
CA ARG A 170 -7.03 -1.35 19.16
C ARG A 170 -7.92 -1.13 20.37
N GLN A 171 -8.37 -2.20 21.03
CA GLN A 171 -9.19 -2.09 22.23
C GLN A 171 -8.41 -1.46 23.36
N ILE A 172 -7.17 -1.91 23.59
CA ILE A 172 -6.27 -1.35 24.62
C ILE A 172 -6.11 0.17 24.42
N ARG A 173 -5.78 0.62 23.23
CA ARG A 173 -5.63 2.06 22.94
C ARG A 173 -6.90 2.84 23.18
N ARG A 174 -8.04 2.30 22.73
CA ARG A 174 -9.35 2.94 22.94
C ARG A 174 -9.66 3.13 24.42
N GLU A 175 -9.47 2.08 25.23
CA GLU A 175 -9.77 2.12 26.65
C GLU A 175 -8.85 3.10 27.41
N ILE A 176 -7.57 3.20 27.02
CA ILE A 176 -6.64 4.20 27.58
C ILE A 176 -7.09 5.63 27.23
N ILE A 177 -7.48 5.86 25.96
CA ILE A 177 -7.96 7.18 25.51
C ILE A 177 -9.27 7.57 26.22
N GLU A 178 -10.24 6.65 26.30
CA GLU A 178 -11.54 6.87 26.95
C GLU A 178 -11.40 7.11 28.46
N ASN A 179 -10.33 6.61 29.06
CA ASN A 179 -9.98 6.81 30.48
C ASN A 179 -8.98 7.98 30.69
N ASN A 180 -8.99 8.99 29.83
CA ASN A 180 -8.15 10.18 29.92
C ASN A 180 -6.65 9.88 30.06
N LEU A 181 -6.15 8.93 29.28
CA LEU A 181 -4.77 8.46 29.28
C LEU A 181 -4.31 7.81 30.60
N GLN A 182 -5.21 7.42 31.47
CA GLN A 182 -4.91 6.52 32.58
C GLN A 182 -5.08 5.06 32.12
N ILE A 183 -4.17 4.19 32.50
CA ILE A 183 -4.24 2.77 32.12
C ILE A 183 -5.23 2.06 33.07
N PRO A 184 -6.41 1.61 32.57
CA PRO A 184 -7.40 0.95 33.44
C PRO A 184 -6.89 -0.41 33.93
N GLY A 185 -7.33 -0.83 35.12
CA GLY A 185 -6.90 -2.10 35.71
C GLY A 185 -7.23 -3.37 34.88
N ASN A 186 -8.27 -3.32 34.06
CA ASN A 186 -8.57 -4.39 33.10
C ASN A 186 -7.59 -4.40 31.93
N VAL A 187 -7.05 -3.25 31.52
CA VAL A 187 -6.01 -3.12 30.48
C VAL A 187 -4.65 -3.57 31.01
N VAL A 188 -4.30 -3.20 32.25
CA VAL A 188 -3.07 -3.66 32.91
C VAL A 188 -2.93 -5.18 32.84
N LYS A 189 -4.03 -5.94 33.05
CA LYS A 189 -4.04 -7.40 32.97
C LYS A 189 -3.78 -7.98 31.57
N LEU A 190 -3.79 -7.15 30.52
CA LEU A 190 -3.55 -7.54 29.14
C LEU A 190 -2.12 -7.21 28.67
N LEU A 191 -1.36 -6.51 29.50
CA LEU A 191 -0.03 -5.97 29.20
C LEU A 191 1.05 -6.61 30.06
N PRO A 192 2.27 -6.79 29.55
CA PRO A 192 3.45 -7.03 30.40
C PRO A 192 3.71 -5.84 31.32
N ASP A 193 4.26 -6.09 32.49
CA ASP A 193 4.62 -5.03 33.46
C ASP A 193 5.57 -3.98 32.85
N SER A 194 6.55 -4.42 32.07
CA SER A 194 7.46 -3.53 31.34
C SER A 194 6.73 -2.62 30.33
N THR A 195 5.71 -3.16 29.65
CA THR A 195 4.88 -2.34 28.73
C THR A 195 4.06 -1.32 29.52
N VAL A 196 3.49 -1.68 30.66
CA VAL A 196 2.74 -0.73 31.51
C VAL A 196 3.67 0.42 31.92
N GLN A 197 4.86 0.10 32.46
CA GLN A 197 5.84 1.10 32.86
C GLN A 197 6.21 2.04 31.71
N ILE A 198 6.52 1.51 30.53
CA ILE A 198 6.88 2.33 29.34
C ILE A 198 5.71 3.22 28.93
N LEU A 199 4.46 2.71 28.96
CA LEU A 199 3.28 3.51 28.63
C LEU A 199 3.09 4.64 29.65
N GLU A 200 3.28 4.41 30.94
CA GLU A 200 3.21 5.45 31.96
C GLU A 200 4.27 6.54 31.77
N GLU A 201 5.51 6.15 31.43
CA GLU A 201 6.58 7.10 31.06
C GLU A 201 6.19 7.97 29.86
N GLU A 202 5.70 7.36 28.77
CA GLU A 202 5.27 8.06 27.56
C GLU A 202 4.06 8.98 27.81
N ILE A 203 3.11 8.58 28.67
CA ILE A 203 1.98 9.42 29.10
C ILE A 203 2.48 10.64 29.88
N GLN A 204 3.36 10.44 30.85
CA GLN A 204 3.91 11.53 31.68
C GLN A 204 4.70 12.54 30.86
N GLN A 205 5.38 12.08 29.78
CA GLN A 205 6.12 12.91 28.87
C GLN A 205 5.23 13.60 27.81
N GLY A 206 3.96 13.25 27.73
CA GLY A 206 3.03 13.77 26.73
C GLY A 206 3.28 13.24 25.30
N ASN A 207 3.97 12.10 25.17
CA ASN A 207 4.30 11.52 23.87
C ASN A 207 3.16 10.70 23.28
N ILE A 208 2.15 10.32 24.07
CA ILE A 208 0.98 9.55 23.63
C ILE A 208 -0.34 10.24 23.97
N PRO A 209 -1.37 10.08 23.11
CA PRO A 209 -1.32 9.38 21.83
C PRO A 209 -0.47 10.10 20.81
N GLY A 210 0.20 9.36 19.94
CA GLY A 210 0.95 9.97 18.84
C GLY A 210 0.04 10.81 17.95
N HIS A 211 0.50 11.97 17.56
CA HIS A 211 -0.25 12.96 16.80
C HIS A 211 0.27 13.13 15.40
N ARG A 212 -0.66 13.38 14.48
CA ARG A 212 -0.39 13.84 13.12
C ARG A 212 -0.03 15.33 13.15
N ASN A 213 0.81 15.77 12.23
CA ASN A 213 1.01 17.20 12.02
C ASN A 213 -0.21 17.78 11.29
N LEU A 214 -1.26 18.12 12.07
CA LEU A 214 -2.53 18.63 11.54
C LEU A 214 -2.36 19.97 10.84
N GLU A 215 -1.45 20.83 11.27
CA GLU A 215 -1.21 22.12 10.61
C GLU A 215 -0.74 21.90 9.18
N VAL A 216 0.27 21.07 8.96
CA VAL A 216 0.81 20.74 7.63
C VAL A 216 -0.27 20.07 6.79
N LEU A 217 -0.95 19.06 7.34
CA LEU A 217 -1.99 18.31 6.65
C LEU A 217 -3.14 19.24 6.19
N LEU A 218 -3.73 20.00 7.10
CA LEU A 218 -4.89 20.84 6.81
C LEU A 218 -4.52 22.01 5.91
N LYS A 219 -3.36 22.65 6.12
CA LYS A 219 -2.84 23.69 5.22
C LYS A 219 -2.75 23.16 3.79
N ARG A 220 -2.15 22.00 3.57
CA ARG A 220 -1.98 21.41 2.25
C ARG A 220 -3.33 21.05 1.60
N LEU A 221 -4.24 20.44 2.33
CA LEU A 221 -5.59 20.10 1.82
C LEU A 221 -6.42 21.33 1.48
N ASN A 222 -6.30 22.41 2.26
CA ASN A 222 -7.05 23.63 2.04
C ASN A 222 -6.50 24.51 0.90
N THR A 223 -5.17 24.49 0.65
CA THR A 223 -4.51 25.45 -0.24
C THR A 223 -3.91 24.85 -1.50
N ALA A 224 -3.53 23.55 -1.48
CA ALA A 224 -2.86 22.96 -2.63
C ALA A 224 -3.76 22.95 -3.87
N PRO A 225 -3.25 23.33 -5.06
CA PRO A 225 -4.04 23.26 -6.27
C PRO A 225 -4.36 21.81 -6.65
N LYS A 226 -5.46 21.61 -7.38
CA LYS A 226 -5.99 20.29 -7.75
C LYS A 226 -4.91 19.35 -8.33
N HIS A 227 -4.06 19.85 -9.20
CA HIS A 227 -3.03 19.03 -9.85
C HIS A 227 -1.97 18.53 -8.86
N GLN A 228 -1.66 19.30 -7.81
CA GLN A 228 -0.74 18.83 -6.76
C GLN A 228 -1.39 17.71 -5.93
N LEU A 229 -2.65 17.88 -5.52
CA LEU A 229 -3.37 16.81 -4.82
C LEU A 229 -3.50 15.54 -5.66
N LEU A 230 -3.71 15.67 -6.97
CA LEU A 230 -3.74 14.53 -7.89
C LEU A 230 -2.39 13.80 -8.01
N ASN A 231 -1.28 14.44 -7.66
CA ASN A 231 0.03 13.82 -7.64
C ASN A 231 0.36 13.13 -6.31
N ILE A 232 -0.38 13.39 -5.25
CA ILE A 232 -0.19 12.71 -3.96
C ILE A 232 -0.57 11.23 -4.10
N ALA A 233 0.25 10.37 -3.53
CA ALA A 233 0.00 8.93 -3.50
C ALA A 233 -1.31 8.62 -2.77
N HIS A 234 -1.99 7.58 -3.24
CA HIS A 234 -3.27 7.11 -2.71
C HIS A 234 -4.47 8.07 -2.80
N LEU A 235 -4.35 9.26 -3.38
CA LEU A 235 -5.49 10.12 -3.70
C LEU A 235 -5.95 9.92 -5.14
N ASN A 236 -7.14 9.39 -5.37
CA ASN A 236 -7.74 9.31 -6.70
C ASN A 236 -8.51 10.60 -7.04
N ALA A 237 -8.97 10.73 -8.29
CA ALA A 237 -9.66 11.93 -8.75
C ALA A 237 -10.95 12.20 -7.96
N ALA A 238 -11.71 11.16 -7.60
CA ALA A 238 -12.94 11.33 -6.81
C ALA A 238 -12.63 11.88 -5.42
N ALA A 239 -11.61 11.34 -4.73
CA ALA A 239 -11.18 11.85 -3.43
C ALA A 239 -10.71 13.32 -3.52
N VAL A 240 -9.94 13.66 -4.55
CA VAL A 240 -9.48 15.03 -4.76
C VAL A 240 -10.66 15.99 -5.03
N GLU A 241 -11.67 15.58 -5.82
CA GLU A 241 -12.88 16.39 -6.01
C GLU A 241 -13.61 16.64 -4.69
N HIS A 242 -13.85 15.60 -3.89
CA HIS A 242 -14.52 15.77 -2.59
C HIS A 242 -13.69 16.60 -1.62
N ILE A 243 -12.36 16.45 -1.63
CA ILE A 243 -11.47 17.29 -0.82
C ILE A 243 -11.59 18.75 -1.23
N ILE A 244 -11.59 19.06 -2.52
CA ILE A 244 -11.70 20.45 -3.01
C ILE A 244 -13.07 21.05 -2.68
N GLN A 245 -14.15 20.29 -2.81
CA GLN A 245 -15.49 20.72 -2.46
C GLN A 245 -15.65 20.99 -0.97
N GLY A 246 -14.98 20.20 -0.13
CA GLY A 246 -15.02 20.33 1.32
C GLY A 246 -14.00 21.27 1.94
N ARG A 247 -13.23 22.04 1.16
CA ARG A 247 -12.16 22.93 1.66
C ARG A 247 -12.61 23.83 2.81
N TRP A 248 -11.64 24.29 3.58
CA TRP A 248 -11.72 24.96 4.87
C TRP A 248 -11.82 24.00 6.06
N TYR A 249 -11.19 22.83 5.90
CA TYR A 249 -11.05 21.87 6.99
C TYR A 249 -10.36 22.49 8.21
N GLN A 250 -10.93 22.27 9.37
CA GLN A 250 -10.38 22.67 10.67
C GLN A 250 -9.99 21.47 11.54
N ALA A 251 -10.42 20.27 11.14
CA ALA A 251 -10.14 19.04 11.85
C ALA A 251 -10.05 17.82 10.91
N GLU A 252 -9.30 16.81 11.31
CA GLU A 252 -9.06 15.60 10.52
C GLU A 252 -10.35 14.82 10.22
N ASN A 253 -11.29 14.77 11.16
CA ASN A 253 -12.56 14.06 10.99
C ASN A 253 -13.40 14.58 9.81
N GLN A 254 -13.30 15.87 9.48
CA GLN A 254 -13.96 16.47 8.32
C GLN A 254 -13.34 15.94 7.01
N VAL A 255 -12.02 15.79 6.98
CA VAL A 255 -11.31 15.19 5.83
C VAL A 255 -11.70 13.72 5.65
N TRP A 256 -11.80 12.98 6.76
CA TRP A 256 -12.29 11.60 6.72
C TRP A 256 -13.70 11.50 6.15
N ALA A 257 -14.58 12.48 6.42
CA ALA A 257 -15.91 12.52 5.84
C ALA A 257 -15.85 12.65 4.31
N SER A 258 -15.01 13.55 3.78
CA SER A 258 -14.81 13.73 2.33
C SER A 258 -14.22 12.48 1.68
N LEU A 259 -13.26 11.82 2.31
CA LEU A 259 -12.68 10.57 1.80
C LEU A 259 -13.72 9.42 1.78
N ARG A 260 -14.58 9.33 2.77
CA ARG A 260 -15.70 8.36 2.79
C ARG A 260 -16.68 8.57 1.65
N GLN A 261 -16.96 9.81 1.25
CA GLN A 261 -17.78 10.11 0.06
C GLN A 261 -17.15 9.61 -1.23
N ALA A 262 -15.82 9.48 -1.27
CA ALA A 262 -15.07 8.88 -2.36
C ALA A 262 -14.84 7.36 -2.21
N ASP A 263 -15.62 6.67 -1.38
CA ASP A 263 -15.53 5.23 -1.07
C ASP A 263 -14.20 4.78 -0.45
N TYR A 264 -13.51 5.68 0.26
CA TYR A 264 -12.27 5.31 0.95
C TYR A 264 -12.59 4.59 2.26
N GLY A 265 -12.09 3.36 2.35
CA GLY A 265 -12.06 2.63 3.63
C GLY A 265 -10.91 3.12 4.54
N PRO A 266 -10.93 2.73 5.83
CA PRO A 266 -9.98 3.25 6.83
C PRO A 266 -8.49 3.09 6.46
N VAL A 267 -8.12 1.98 5.84
CA VAL A 267 -6.73 1.71 5.42
C VAL A 267 -6.27 2.72 4.38
N LEU A 268 -7.07 2.90 3.32
CA LEU A 268 -6.72 3.80 2.24
C LEU A 268 -6.73 5.27 2.68
N SER A 269 -7.69 5.64 3.56
CA SER A 269 -7.73 6.99 4.15
C SER A 269 -6.46 7.29 4.95
N ARG A 270 -6.00 6.36 5.80
CA ARG A 270 -4.75 6.56 6.56
C ARG A 270 -3.55 6.74 5.65
N LEU A 271 -3.40 5.89 4.64
CA LEU A 271 -2.30 5.99 3.67
C LEU A 271 -2.35 7.32 2.92
N ALA A 272 -3.53 7.72 2.42
CA ALA A 272 -3.70 8.96 1.68
C ALA A 272 -3.34 10.19 2.55
N LEU A 273 -3.89 10.28 3.77
CA LEU A 273 -3.60 11.41 4.67
C LEU A 273 -2.13 11.46 5.08
N SER A 274 -1.49 10.31 5.30
CA SER A 274 -0.05 10.26 5.59
C SER A 274 0.79 10.74 4.40
N CYS A 275 0.37 10.38 3.17
CA CYS A 275 1.05 10.86 1.97
C CYS A 275 0.82 12.36 1.73
N VAL A 276 -0.37 12.90 2.09
CA VAL A 276 -0.60 14.34 2.06
C VAL A 276 0.29 15.06 3.07
N GLU A 277 0.37 14.56 4.30
CA GLU A 277 1.16 15.16 5.37
C GLU A 277 2.66 15.22 5.04
N GLU A 278 3.20 14.16 4.47
CA GLU A 278 4.63 14.02 4.15
C GLU A 278 4.99 14.35 2.70
N ASP A 279 4.00 14.78 1.88
CA ASP A 279 4.18 15.10 0.46
C ASP A 279 4.65 13.93 -0.41
N VAL A 280 4.27 12.73 -0.05
CA VAL A 280 4.64 11.53 -0.81
C VAL A 280 3.84 11.48 -2.11
N THR A 281 4.57 11.46 -3.20
CA THR A 281 3.99 11.46 -4.54
C THR A 281 3.72 10.05 -5.05
N ARG A 282 2.81 9.95 -6.02
CA ARG A 282 2.57 8.70 -6.76
C ARG A 282 3.81 8.21 -7.47
N ARG A 283 4.64 9.13 -7.97
CA ARG A 283 5.88 8.81 -8.66
C ARG A 283 6.84 8.07 -7.76
N GLU A 284 7.03 8.54 -6.53
CA GLU A 284 7.92 7.88 -5.57
C GLU A 284 7.45 6.47 -5.21
N ILE A 285 6.14 6.29 -4.99
CA ILE A 285 5.56 4.95 -4.76
C ILE A 285 5.71 4.06 -5.98
N TYR A 286 5.51 4.60 -7.18
CA TYR A 286 5.67 3.87 -8.43
C TYR A 286 7.13 3.42 -8.64
N GLU A 287 8.10 4.32 -8.49
CA GLU A 287 9.52 4.02 -8.65
C GLU A 287 9.96 2.93 -7.65
N LEU A 288 9.49 3.01 -6.41
CA LEU A 288 9.75 1.97 -5.40
C LEU A 288 9.20 0.60 -5.84
N ILE A 289 7.94 0.55 -6.29
CA ILE A 289 7.33 -0.71 -6.73
C ILE A 289 8.07 -1.29 -7.94
N MET A 290 8.43 -0.44 -8.91
CA MET A 290 9.16 -0.86 -10.11
C MET A 290 10.56 -1.40 -9.80
N ASP A 291 11.24 -0.87 -8.80
CA ASP A 291 12.52 -1.40 -8.34
C ASP A 291 12.38 -2.84 -7.83
N TYR A 292 11.38 -3.11 -7.01
CA TYR A 292 11.11 -4.46 -6.52
C TYR A 292 10.54 -5.39 -7.60
N GLU A 293 9.81 -4.85 -8.57
CA GLU A 293 9.35 -5.61 -9.74
C GLU A 293 10.53 -6.08 -10.60
N ARG A 294 11.51 -5.20 -10.89
CA ARG A 294 12.74 -5.56 -11.61
C ARG A 294 13.55 -6.65 -10.90
N GLN A 295 13.51 -6.66 -9.58
CA GLN A 295 14.14 -7.71 -8.77
C GLN A 295 13.33 -9.03 -8.77
N GLY A 296 12.13 -9.05 -9.37
CA GLY A 296 11.25 -10.23 -9.40
C GLY A 296 10.61 -10.54 -8.04
N ILE A 297 10.50 -9.53 -7.16
CA ILE A 297 9.91 -9.64 -5.81
C ILE A 297 8.40 -9.47 -5.87
N ILE A 298 7.90 -8.64 -6.79
CA ILE A 298 6.46 -8.39 -6.91
C ILE A 298 5.79 -9.56 -7.62
N PRO A 299 4.72 -10.15 -7.03
CA PRO A 299 3.98 -11.23 -7.65
C PRO A 299 3.32 -10.84 -8.99
N PRO A 300 3.12 -11.81 -9.92
CA PRO A 300 2.66 -11.51 -11.28
C PRO A 300 1.33 -10.79 -11.38
N ASP A 301 0.38 -11.03 -10.45
CA ASP A 301 -0.93 -10.36 -10.43
C ASP A 301 -0.86 -8.92 -9.91
N GLN A 302 0.29 -8.47 -9.48
CA GLN A 302 0.55 -7.16 -8.88
C GLN A 302 1.59 -6.36 -9.65
N THR A 303 2.19 -6.92 -10.70
CA THR A 303 3.10 -6.19 -11.59
C THR A 303 2.39 -4.99 -12.21
N MET A 304 3.15 -3.97 -12.53
CA MET A 304 2.61 -2.76 -13.14
C MET A 304 1.87 -3.07 -14.45
N GLU A 305 2.41 -3.98 -15.24
CA GLU A 305 1.76 -4.51 -16.42
C GLU A 305 0.35 -5.04 -16.11
N ARG A 306 0.22 -5.88 -15.10
CA ARG A 306 -1.07 -6.47 -14.71
C ARG A 306 -2.03 -5.45 -14.13
N VAL A 307 -1.52 -4.44 -13.44
CA VAL A 307 -2.33 -3.31 -12.93
C VAL A 307 -2.91 -2.50 -14.07
N ILE A 308 -2.10 -2.20 -15.11
CA ILE A 308 -2.54 -1.49 -16.31
C ILE A 308 -3.58 -2.31 -17.07
N GLU A 309 -3.33 -3.58 -17.31
CA GLU A 309 -4.27 -4.50 -17.97
C GLU A 309 -5.62 -4.53 -17.25
N ARG A 310 -5.59 -4.65 -15.93
CA ARG A 310 -6.80 -4.63 -15.11
C ARG A 310 -7.55 -3.31 -15.19
N ALA A 311 -6.86 -2.19 -15.09
CA ALA A 311 -7.47 -0.87 -15.17
C ALA A 311 -8.14 -0.66 -16.55
N TRP A 312 -7.45 -1.06 -17.61
CA TRP A 312 -7.99 -1.05 -18.96
C TRP A 312 -9.24 -1.91 -19.12
N TYR A 313 -9.18 -3.14 -18.63
CA TYR A 313 -10.33 -4.06 -18.66
C TYR A 313 -11.53 -3.47 -17.93
N VAL A 314 -11.32 -2.98 -16.70
CA VAL A 314 -12.40 -2.39 -15.89
C VAL A 314 -13.02 -1.21 -16.61
N ALA A 315 -12.22 -0.29 -17.14
CA ALA A 315 -12.69 0.86 -17.89
C ALA A 315 -13.55 0.43 -19.11
N SER A 316 -13.08 -0.56 -19.88
CA SER A 316 -13.80 -1.06 -21.06
C SER A 316 -15.13 -1.72 -20.71
N MET A 317 -15.23 -2.36 -19.53
CA MET A 317 -16.47 -2.99 -19.06
C MET A 317 -17.44 -1.98 -18.49
N VAL A 318 -16.95 -0.94 -17.81
CA VAL A 318 -17.80 0.18 -17.34
C VAL A 318 -18.44 0.91 -18.52
N ASP A 319 -17.70 1.11 -19.61
CA ASP A 319 -18.25 1.64 -20.85
C ASP A 319 -19.37 0.75 -21.47
N LYS A 320 -19.33 -0.54 -21.18
CA LYS A 320 -20.38 -1.51 -21.60
C LYS A 320 -21.53 -1.63 -20.58
N GLY A 321 -21.56 -0.76 -19.57
CA GLY A 321 -22.64 -0.66 -18.60
C GLY A 321 -22.49 -1.51 -17.34
N LEU A 322 -21.31 -2.11 -17.09
CA LEU A 322 -21.05 -2.79 -15.81
C LEU A 322 -20.65 -1.78 -14.73
N THR A 323 -20.94 -2.10 -13.48
CA THR A 323 -20.33 -1.40 -12.35
C THR A 323 -18.83 -1.73 -12.24
N GLY A 324 -18.05 -0.83 -11.63
CA GLY A 324 -16.62 -1.06 -11.40
C GLY A 324 -16.37 -2.36 -10.62
N SER A 325 -17.20 -2.69 -9.64
CA SER A 325 -17.09 -3.91 -8.83
C SER A 325 -17.31 -5.18 -9.66
N GLU A 326 -18.33 -5.20 -10.50
CA GLU A 326 -18.62 -6.33 -11.42
C GLU A 326 -17.50 -6.53 -12.43
N ALA A 327 -16.95 -5.44 -12.98
CA ALA A 327 -15.83 -5.48 -13.91
C ALA A 327 -14.57 -6.06 -13.26
N HIS A 328 -14.23 -5.63 -12.04
CA HIS A 328 -13.13 -6.20 -11.28
C HIS A 328 -13.31 -7.68 -10.97
N GLU A 329 -14.53 -8.10 -10.64
CA GLU A 329 -14.81 -9.51 -10.38
C GLU A 329 -14.67 -10.38 -11.65
N LYS A 330 -15.16 -9.89 -12.79
CA LYS A 330 -14.97 -10.57 -14.08
C LYS A 330 -13.50 -10.68 -14.47
N PHE A 331 -12.72 -9.63 -14.28
CA PHE A 331 -11.27 -9.68 -14.53
C PHE A 331 -10.59 -10.76 -13.69
N ARG A 332 -10.93 -10.83 -12.39
CA ARG A 332 -10.40 -11.87 -11.49
C ARG A 332 -10.78 -13.29 -11.90
N LYS A 333 -11.96 -13.49 -12.51
CA LYS A 333 -12.42 -14.79 -13.02
C LYS A 333 -11.77 -15.18 -14.34
N GLY A 334 -10.85 -14.38 -14.86
CA GLY A 334 -10.06 -14.71 -16.06
C GLY A 334 -10.70 -14.33 -17.39
N SER A 335 -11.75 -13.49 -17.37
CA SER A 335 -12.30 -12.93 -18.61
C SER A 335 -11.27 -11.96 -19.21
N ARG A 336 -10.73 -12.27 -20.39
CA ARG A 336 -9.83 -11.39 -21.14
C ARG A 336 -10.61 -10.63 -22.19
N THR A 337 -10.29 -9.36 -22.42
CA THR A 337 -10.74 -8.62 -23.59
C THR A 337 -9.85 -9.01 -24.76
N THR A 338 -10.44 -9.49 -25.85
CA THR A 338 -9.72 -10.09 -26.98
C THR A 338 -9.18 -9.09 -28.01
N ASP A 339 -9.51 -7.79 -27.92
CA ASP A 339 -9.45 -6.96 -29.14
C ASP A 339 -8.43 -5.85 -29.22
N LYS A 340 -7.70 -5.47 -28.18
CA LYS A 340 -6.62 -4.47 -28.30
C LYS A 340 -5.58 -4.62 -27.24
N SER A 341 -4.30 -4.49 -27.61
CA SER A 341 -3.19 -4.42 -26.66
C SER A 341 -3.45 -3.31 -25.63
N PRO A 342 -3.44 -3.61 -24.32
CA PRO A 342 -3.62 -2.61 -23.26
C PRO A 342 -2.52 -1.54 -23.26
N TYR A 343 -1.46 -1.77 -24.01
CA TYR A 343 -0.28 -0.90 -24.09
C TYR A 343 -0.31 0.11 -25.22
N SER A 344 -1.38 0.14 -26.02
CA SER A 344 -1.50 1.11 -27.11
C SER A 344 -2.93 1.61 -27.24
N PHE A 345 -3.09 2.92 -27.44
CA PHE A 345 -4.39 3.58 -27.62
C PHE A 345 -4.29 4.67 -28.69
N ASP A 346 -5.42 4.94 -29.34
CA ASP A 346 -5.49 6.01 -30.31
C ASP A 346 -5.44 7.34 -29.57
N ALA A 347 -4.44 8.13 -29.88
CA ALA A 347 -4.32 9.48 -29.36
C ALA A 347 -5.24 10.40 -30.17
N GLY A 348 -6.38 10.75 -29.58
CA GLY A 348 -7.17 11.89 -30.07
C GLY A 348 -6.43 13.17 -29.72
N LEU A 349 -5.38 13.48 -30.48
CA LEU A 349 -4.56 14.66 -30.26
C LEU A 349 -5.26 15.86 -30.85
N HIS A 350 -5.74 16.81 -30.05
CA HIS A 350 -6.15 18.13 -30.50
C HIS A 350 -4.92 18.98 -30.76
N LEU A 351 -4.37 18.82 -31.95
CA LEU A 351 -3.26 19.62 -32.43
C LEU A 351 -3.76 20.74 -33.37
N ARG A 352 -3.18 21.91 -33.25
CA ARG A 352 -3.26 22.89 -34.31
C ARG A 352 -2.49 22.33 -35.52
N SER A 353 -2.96 22.64 -36.74
CA SER A 353 -2.42 22.04 -37.97
C SER A 353 -0.90 22.16 -38.15
N PHE A 354 -0.28 23.20 -37.62
CA PHE A 354 1.18 23.39 -37.69
C PHE A 354 1.99 22.49 -36.76
N GLU A 355 1.35 21.93 -35.71
CA GLU A 355 2.01 21.03 -34.73
C GLU A 355 2.05 19.59 -35.28
N LEU A 356 1.15 19.25 -36.19
CA LEU A 356 1.10 17.91 -36.82
C LEU A 356 2.33 17.62 -37.67
N GLU A 357 2.85 18.64 -38.36
CA GLU A 357 4.03 18.52 -39.24
C GLU A 357 5.31 18.24 -38.47
N SER A 358 5.36 18.60 -37.17
CA SER A 358 6.53 18.38 -36.31
C SER A 358 6.55 16.99 -35.66
N LEU A 359 5.47 16.23 -35.76
CA LEU A 359 5.38 14.91 -35.13
C LEU A 359 6.13 13.85 -35.93
N LYS A 360 6.96 13.09 -35.24
CA LYS A 360 7.68 11.95 -35.80
C LYS A 360 7.35 10.69 -35.01
N GLU A 361 7.30 9.58 -35.71
CA GLU A 361 7.19 8.26 -35.08
C GLU A 361 8.40 8.01 -34.17
N GLY A 362 8.18 7.38 -33.02
CA GLY A 362 9.23 7.12 -32.03
C GLY A 362 9.46 8.25 -31.03
N MET A 363 8.73 9.37 -31.11
CA MET A 363 8.82 10.41 -30.09
C MET A 363 8.36 9.91 -28.74
N ASP A 364 9.13 10.20 -27.69
CA ASP A 364 8.72 9.94 -26.32
C ASP A 364 7.54 10.82 -25.92
N ALA A 365 6.52 10.19 -25.35
CA ALA A 365 5.32 10.82 -24.84
C ALA A 365 5.29 10.72 -23.31
N HIS A 366 5.25 11.87 -22.63
CA HIS A 366 5.07 11.94 -21.18
C HIS A 366 3.65 12.38 -20.87
N LEU A 367 2.91 11.52 -20.17
CA LEU A 367 1.50 11.74 -19.81
C LEU A 367 1.41 12.30 -18.39
N TYR A 368 0.67 13.39 -18.22
CA TYR A 368 0.51 14.06 -16.93
C TYR A 368 -0.86 14.76 -16.84
N VAL A 369 -1.23 15.13 -15.62
CA VAL A 369 -2.42 15.97 -15.39
C VAL A 369 -1.97 17.42 -15.28
N ASP A 370 -2.52 18.30 -16.14
CA ASP A 370 -2.17 19.71 -16.15
C ASP A 370 -2.78 20.48 -14.95
N LYS A 371 -2.40 21.78 -14.82
CA LYS A 371 -2.90 22.67 -13.76
C LYS A 371 -4.42 22.82 -13.71
N ARG A 372 -5.14 22.44 -14.77
CA ARG A 372 -6.61 22.49 -14.86
C ARG A 372 -7.24 21.12 -14.58
N GLY A 373 -6.44 20.13 -14.20
CA GLY A 373 -6.91 18.76 -13.99
C GLY A 373 -7.22 18.02 -15.29
N VAL A 374 -6.71 18.49 -16.43
CA VAL A 374 -6.91 17.86 -17.74
C VAL A 374 -5.71 16.98 -18.05
N LEU A 375 -5.98 15.75 -18.53
CA LEU A 375 -4.92 14.87 -18.99
C LEU A 375 -4.23 15.49 -20.22
N ALA A 376 -2.92 15.59 -20.14
CA ALA A 376 -2.07 16.16 -21.16
C ALA A 376 -0.92 15.21 -21.51
N CYS A 377 -0.36 15.40 -22.69
CA CYS A 377 0.80 14.68 -23.15
C CYS A 377 1.87 15.70 -23.56
N GLU A 378 3.07 15.56 -23.03
CA GLU A 378 4.25 16.28 -23.49
C GLU A 378 5.06 15.35 -24.40
N LEU A 379 5.32 15.77 -25.63
CA LEU A 379 6.18 15.06 -26.57
C LEU A 379 7.57 15.66 -26.52
N LYS A 380 8.59 14.81 -26.39
CA LYS A 380 10.00 15.21 -26.42
C LYS A 380 10.64 14.70 -27.72
N PRO A 381 10.66 15.50 -28.78
CA PRO A 381 11.45 15.15 -29.96
C PRO A 381 12.94 15.22 -29.61
N PRO A 382 13.78 14.38 -30.22
CA PRO A 382 15.22 14.51 -30.09
C PRO A 382 15.66 15.93 -30.49
N GLY A 383 16.22 16.69 -29.55
CA GLY A 383 16.76 18.03 -29.78
C GLY A 383 15.77 19.21 -29.76
N ARG A 384 14.49 19.02 -29.46
CA ARG A 384 13.51 20.12 -29.32
C ARG A 384 12.58 19.98 -28.12
N LYS A 385 12.40 21.06 -27.34
CA LYS A 385 11.32 21.16 -26.35
C LYS A 385 10.03 21.57 -27.06
N VAL A 386 8.99 20.75 -26.97
CA VAL A 386 7.63 21.16 -27.38
C VAL A 386 7.11 22.15 -26.35
N LYS A 387 6.72 23.35 -26.80
CA LYS A 387 6.34 24.47 -25.91
C LYS A 387 4.94 24.33 -25.29
N SER A 388 4.12 23.42 -25.73
CA SER A 388 2.74 23.27 -25.23
C SER A 388 2.36 21.82 -25.03
N PRO A 389 1.72 21.48 -23.89
CA PRO A 389 1.21 20.14 -23.67
C PRO A 389 0.08 19.83 -24.66
N LEU A 390 0.11 18.62 -25.20
CA LEU A 390 -0.96 18.12 -26.08
C LEU A 390 -2.11 17.62 -25.21
N LYS A 391 -3.30 18.16 -25.42
CA LYS A 391 -4.50 17.70 -24.71
C LYS A 391 -5.02 16.41 -25.32
N LEU A 392 -5.24 15.42 -24.50
CA LEU A 392 -5.89 14.18 -24.86
C LEU A 392 -7.40 14.33 -24.65
N THR A 393 -8.19 13.91 -25.64
CA THR A 393 -9.65 13.99 -25.61
C THR A 393 -10.30 12.66 -25.93
N GLY A 394 -11.59 12.54 -25.61
CA GLY A 394 -12.40 11.37 -25.91
C GLY A 394 -12.29 10.24 -24.88
N LYS A 395 -12.83 9.08 -25.22
CA LYS A 395 -12.88 7.91 -24.33
C LYS A 395 -11.53 7.50 -23.77
N MET A 396 -10.48 7.69 -24.56
CA MET A 396 -9.11 7.34 -24.18
C MET A 396 -8.53 8.23 -23.08
N ALA A 397 -8.89 9.52 -23.05
CA ALA A 397 -8.51 10.39 -21.94
C ALA A 397 -9.08 9.90 -20.61
N THR A 398 -10.30 9.38 -20.62
CA THR A 398 -10.94 8.77 -19.45
C THR A 398 -10.20 7.51 -19.00
N TYR A 399 -9.77 6.64 -19.92
CA TYR A 399 -9.02 5.43 -19.57
C TYR A 399 -7.64 5.75 -18.99
N LEU A 400 -6.92 6.69 -19.60
CA LEU A 400 -5.64 7.11 -19.06
C LEU A 400 -5.77 7.76 -17.68
N ARG A 401 -6.84 8.50 -17.46
CA ARG A 401 -7.14 9.06 -16.16
C ARG A 401 -7.37 7.95 -15.12
N LEU A 402 -8.06 6.88 -15.47
CA LEU A 402 -8.22 5.71 -14.59
C LEU A 402 -6.89 5.00 -14.31
N LEU A 403 -5.98 4.93 -15.28
CA LEU A 403 -4.63 4.41 -15.06
C LEU A 403 -3.85 5.31 -14.09
N ILE A 404 -3.94 6.62 -14.26
CA ILE A 404 -3.35 7.60 -13.32
C ILE A 404 -3.98 7.43 -11.94
N ASP A 405 -5.29 7.31 -11.84
CA ASP A 405 -6.00 7.10 -10.59
C ASP A 405 -5.68 5.74 -9.93
N SER A 406 -5.27 4.75 -10.72
CA SER A 406 -4.79 3.45 -10.24
C SER A 406 -3.33 3.46 -9.76
N GLN A 407 -2.72 4.64 -9.64
CA GLN A 407 -1.34 4.86 -9.19
C GLN A 407 -0.24 4.48 -10.18
N VAL A 408 -0.57 4.33 -11.46
CA VAL A 408 0.40 4.10 -12.53
C VAL A 408 0.90 5.44 -13.05
N ILE A 409 1.88 6.04 -12.39
CA ILE A 409 2.49 7.31 -12.78
C ILE A 409 4.01 7.28 -12.54
N PRO A 410 4.79 7.93 -13.41
CA PRO A 410 4.42 8.62 -14.63
C PRO A 410 4.16 7.64 -15.77
N LEU A 411 3.11 7.87 -16.53
CA LEU A 411 2.89 7.14 -17.78
C LEU A 411 3.85 7.68 -18.83
N GLN A 412 4.74 6.84 -19.30
CA GLN A 412 5.57 7.10 -20.47
C GLN A 412 5.04 6.33 -21.65
N GLY A 413 5.22 6.87 -22.84
CA GLY A 413 4.79 6.26 -24.06
C GLY A 413 5.65 6.66 -25.23
N GLU A 414 5.35 6.07 -26.36
CA GLU A 414 5.98 6.33 -27.65
C GLU A 414 4.90 6.64 -28.66
N LEU A 415 5.12 7.68 -29.45
CA LEU A 415 4.21 8.08 -30.52
C LEU A 415 4.40 7.20 -31.76
N LEU A 416 3.33 6.56 -32.21
CA LEU A 416 3.33 5.73 -33.42
C LEU A 416 2.43 6.37 -34.48
N LYS A 417 2.92 6.42 -35.72
CA LYS A 417 2.15 6.89 -36.89
C LYS A 417 1.22 5.76 -37.37
N GLN A 418 -0.02 6.12 -37.69
CA GLN A 418 -1.01 5.21 -38.29
C GLN A 418 -1.56 5.80 -39.60
N LYS A 419 -2.26 4.96 -40.40
CA LYS A 419 -2.89 5.40 -41.64
C LYS A 419 -3.88 6.58 -41.45
N ARG A 420 -4.52 6.66 -40.27
CA ARG A 420 -5.51 7.71 -39.94
C ARG A 420 -5.23 8.36 -38.59
N GLY A 421 -4.02 8.91 -38.36
CA GLY A 421 -3.69 9.63 -37.14
C GLY A 421 -2.50 9.06 -36.35
N TRP A 422 -2.48 9.34 -35.07
CA TRP A 422 -1.39 8.98 -34.19
C TRP A 422 -1.88 8.07 -33.05
N ARG A 423 -1.03 7.13 -32.62
CA ARG A 423 -1.27 6.27 -31.48
C ARG A 423 -0.15 6.44 -30.46
N ILE A 424 -0.48 6.40 -29.19
CA ILE A 424 0.51 6.31 -28.11
C ILE A 424 0.58 4.84 -27.67
N ARG A 425 1.80 4.27 -27.73
CA ARG A 425 2.13 3.01 -27.09
C ARG A 425 2.73 3.33 -25.74
N LEU A 426 2.14 2.80 -24.65
CA LEU A 426 2.69 2.96 -23.32
C LEU A 426 4.00 2.20 -23.22
N LYS A 427 5.05 2.84 -22.68
CA LYS A 427 6.31 2.21 -22.29
C LYS A 427 6.18 1.82 -20.82
N LEU A 428 6.32 0.56 -20.55
CA LEU A 428 6.52 0.04 -19.21
C LEU A 428 8.00 0.15 -18.95
N GLY A 429 8.41 1.03 -18.03
CA GLY A 429 9.80 1.35 -17.73
C GLY A 429 10.58 0.19 -17.08
#